data_b0c8a8dbb794b13652d18e3fb214b5b3
#
_entry.id   b0c8a8dbb794b13652d18e3fb214b5b3
#
_cell.length_a   1.000
_cell.length_b   1.000
_cell.length_c   1.000
_cell.angle_alpha   90.00
_cell.angle_beta   90.00
_cell.angle_gamma   90.00
#
_symmetry.space_group_name_H-M   'P 1'
#
loop_
_entity.id
_entity.type
_entity.pdbx_description
1 polymer ?
#
loop_
_entity_poly.entity_id
_entity_poly.type
_entity_poly.pdbx_seq_one_letter_code
_entity_poly.pdbx_strand_id
1 'polypeptide(L)'
;MTDIKEKCVECGLCATSCGLLIESGQSPLTMAKRGITISEGFSCSLCGACEAACPQGCSPKEMFAERRNEGVIKAEIDIDEYRYMFPDRKNNVINVYRKCSGIDYSDIDSFREAETCFFPGCTLMTYSPGLTRGIFQQLKNNYDSLGMWTECCGKPLDQMGLQQRLKSAHNRLREFVEEHHIKRIIVACPGCYYELLTIFQSCNVVIQTVYEVMKFSQQVTSDGNYYAVHDSCPDRFVGKFGQEVREALEQCHFSTVEMTHNKVNTICCGSGGQLSHFRPDFTEQLVQLRQNEAKQAGADILVGYCLSCVLKYDSKTSDIPVTHALNLLLGLKEDFQGAKERANKMLSGPDGEKIWEEIMTD
;
A
#
# COMPACT_ATOMS: atom_id res chain seq x y z
N MET A 1 -6.01 -23.44 1.16
CA MET A 1 -7.33 -24.03 1.47
C MET A 1 -7.31 -25.20 2.45
N THR A 2 -6.31 -26.07 2.44
CA THR A 2 -6.23 -27.27 3.32
C THR A 2 -6.28 -26.90 4.81
N ASP A 3 -5.52 -25.92 5.23
CA ASP A 3 -5.43 -25.44 6.61
C ASP A 3 -6.79 -25.05 7.22
N ILE A 4 -7.66 -24.37 6.44
CA ILE A 4 -9.00 -23.98 6.89
C ILE A 4 -9.89 -25.20 7.09
N LYS A 5 -9.81 -26.19 6.20
CA LYS A 5 -10.63 -27.42 6.29
C LYS A 5 -10.30 -28.24 7.52
N GLU A 6 -9.05 -28.19 7.98
CA GLU A 6 -8.56 -28.99 9.10
C GLU A 6 -8.71 -28.28 10.44
N LYS A 7 -8.50 -26.94 10.50
CA LYS A 7 -8.38 -26.19 11.76
C LYS A 7 -9.59 -25.32 12.09
N CYS A 8 -10.42 -24.92 11.10
CA CYS A 8 -11.50 -23.99 11.36
C CYS A 8 -12.65 -24.63 12.17
N VAL A 9 -12.96 -24.04 13.29
CA VAL A 9 -14.03 -24.46 14.21
C VAL A 9 -15.32 -23.64 14.05
N GLU A 10 -15.44 -22.85 12.99
CA GLU A 10 -16.61 -22.01 12.66
C GLU A 10 -17.05 -21.05 13.78
N CYS A 11 -16.13 -20.54 14.59
CA CYS A 11 -16.44 -19.63 15.71
C CYS A 11 -16.95 -18.25 15.27
N GLY A 12 -16.85 -17.87 13.99
CA GLY A 12 -17.36 -16.63 13.43
C GLY A 12 -16.53 -15.37 13.67
N LEU A 13 -15.48 -15.41 14.49
CA LEU A 13 -14.69 -14.21 14.84
C LEU A 13 -14.04 -13.51 13.63
N CYS A 14 -13.63 -14.26 12.61
CA CYS A 14 -13.09 -13.66 11.38
C CYS A 14 -14.15 -12.86 10.61
N ALA A 15 -15.44 -13.23 10.70
CA ALA A 15 -16.51 -12.47 10.08
C ALA A 15 -16.74 -11.12 10.80
N THR A 16 -16.63 -11.06 12.13
CA THR A 16 -16.81 -9.79 12.84
C THR A 16 -15.78 -8.71 12.45
N SER A 17 -14.63 -9.14 11.92
CA SER A 17 -13.53 -8.25 11.50
C SER A 17 -13.43 -8.04 9.99
N CYS A 18 -14.30 -8.67 9.21
CA CYS A 18 -14.21 -8.67 7.74
C CYS A 18 -15.57 -8.43 7.09
N GLY A 19 -15.78 -7.23 6.54
CA GLY A 19 -17.03 -6.90 5.85
C GLY A 19 -17.39 -7.84 4.70
N LEU A 20 -16.41 -8.39 3.97
CA LEU A 20 -16.65 -9.37 2.92
C LEU A 20 -17.28 -10.67 3.47
N LEU A 21 -16.79 -11.18 4.60
CA LEU A 21 -17.32 -12.37 5.24
C LEU A 21 -18.70 -12.11 5.86
N ILE A 22 -18.94 -10.89 6.39
CA ILE A 22 -20.27 -10.45 6.85
C ILE A 22 -21.25 -10.47 5.66
N GLU A 23 -20.90 -9.83 4.56
CA GLU A 23 -21.72 -9.74 3.35
C GLU A 23 -22.04 -11.12 2.77
N SER A 24 -21.05 -12.02 2.73
CA SER A 24 -21.24 -13.38 2.20
C SER A 24 -22.18 -14.25 3.04
N GLY A 25 -22.32 -13.95 4.33
CA GLY A 25 -23.09 -14.78 5.28
C GLY A 25 -22.53 -16.20 5.45
N GLN A 26 -21.30 -16.47 4.99
CA GLN A 26 -20.71 -17.82 5.00
C GLN A 26 -19.42 -17.85 5.83
N SER A 27 -19.19 -18.98 6.50
CA SER A 27 -17.90 -19.20 7.16
C SER A 27 -16.80 -19.50 6.13
N PRO A 28 -15.53 -19.17 6.44
CA PRO A 28 -14.42 -19.60 5.61
C PRO A 28 -14.36 -21.12 5.39
N LEU A 29 -14.79 -21.92 6.38
CA LEU A 29 -14.86 -23.38 6.23
C LEU A 29 -15.90 -23.80 5.19
N THR A 30 -17.10 -23.22 5.22
CA THR A 30 -18.14 -23.45 4.23
C THR A 30 -17.65 -23.08 2.83
N MET A 31 -17.04 -21.89 2.69
CA MET A 31 -16.46 -21.44 1.43
C MET A 31 -15.34 -22.38 0.94
N ALA A 32 -14.45 -22.83 1.82
CA ALA A 32 -13.37 -23.76 1.48
C ALA A 32 -13.90 -25.14 1.05
N LYS A 33 -14.96 -25.64 1.68
CA LYS A 33 -15.57 -26.94 1.34
C LYS A 33 -16.22 -26.95 -0.04
N ARG A 34 -16.98 -25.88 -0.39
CA ARG A 34 -17.64 -25.79 -1.71
C ARG A 34 -16.72 -25.34 -2.83
N GLY A 35 -15.56 -24.79 -2.48
CA GLY A 35 -14.71 -24.00 -3.37
C GLY A 35 -15.23 -22.57 -3.52
N ILE A 36 -14.32 -21.60 -3.64
CA ILE A 36 -14.64 -20.19 -3.90
C ILE A 36 -14.56 -19.92 -5.40
N THR A 37 -15.42 -19.05 -5.90
CA THR A 37 -15.41 -18.61 -7.29
C THR A 37 -14.25 -17.64 -7.54
N ILE A 38 -13.90 -17.40 -8.82
CA ILE A 38 -12.87 -16.43 -9.15
C ILE A 38 -13.28 -15.00 -8.73
N SER A 39 -14.55 -14.66 -8.90
CA SER A 39 -15.09 -13.36 -8.47
C SER A 39 -14.97 -13.16 -6.96
N GLU A 40 -15.27 -14.18 -6.14
CA GLU A 40 -15.06 -14.13 -4.69
C GLU A 40 -13.58 -13.97 -4.36
N GLY A 41 -12.68 -14.65 -5.09
CA GLY A 41 -11.24 -14.48 -4.96
C GLY A 41 -10.82 -13.03 -5.10
N PHE A 42 -11.31 -12.32 -6.11
CA PHE A 42 -11.01 -10.91 -6.34
C PHE A 42 -11.84 -9.92 -5.51
N SER A 43 -12.84 -10.37 -4.79
CA SER A 43 -13.60 -9.54 -3.84
C SER A 43 -12.89 -9.33 -2.50
N CYS A 44 -11.78 -10.00 -2.25
CA CYS A 44 -10.98 -9.86 -1.01
C CYS A 44 -9.90 -8.79 -1.16
N SER A 45 -9.74 -7.90 -0.17
CA SER A 45 -8.66 -6.93 -0.13
C SER A 45 -7.29 -7.50 0.27
N LEU A 46 -7.21 -8.77 0.65
CA LEU A 46 -6.02 -9.45 1.16
C LEU A 46 -5.39 -8.73 2.38
N CYS A 47 -6.20 -8.09 3.22
CA CYS A 47 -5.75 -7.26 4.33
C CYS A 47 -5.37 -8.02 5.62
N GLY A 48 -5.70 -9.31 5.73
CA GLY A 48 -5.37 -10.15 6.88
C GLY A 48 -6.19 -9.90 8.16
N ALA A 49 -7.28 -9.10 8.13
CA ALA A 49 -8.11 -8.89 9.32
C ALA A 49 -8.73 -10.19 9.85
N CYS A 50 -9.21 -11.04 8.94
CA CYS A 50 -9.75 -12.36 9.28
C CYS A 50 -8.70 -13.30 9.88
N GLU A 51 -7.45 -13.19 9.45
CA GLU A 51 -6.31 -13.95 9.95
C GLU A 51 -5.94 -13.49 11.38
N ALA A 52 -5.86 -12.18 11.60
CA ALA A 52 -5.58 -11.60 12.91
C ALA A 52 -6.67 -11.94 13.95
N ALA A 53 -7.91 -12.07 13.53
CA ALA A 53 -9.03 -12.43 14.39
C ALA A 53 -9.17 -13.94 14.67
N CYS A 54 -8.41 -14.79 13.96
CA CYS A 54 -8.59 -16.24 14.04
C CYS A 54 -7.81 -16.86 15.22
N PRO A 55 -8.48 -17.41 16.26
CA PRO A 55 -7.79 -18.05 17.37
C PRO A 55 -7.13 -19.37 17.01
N GLN A 56 -7.51 -19.97 15.88
CA GLN A 56 -6.95 -21.22 15.35
C GLN A 56 -5.79 -21.00 14.38
N GLY A 57 -5.41 -19.73 14.12
CA GLY A 57 -4.35 -19.38 13.18
C GLY A 57 -4.68 -19.72 11.72
N CYS A 58 -5.96 -19.86 11.36
CA CYS A 58 -6.33 -20.04 9.97
C CYS A 58 -6.14 -18.73 9.17
N SER A 59 -5.74 -18.84 7.92
CA SER A 59 -5.64 -17.70 7.01
C SER A 59 -6.68 -17.75 5.88
N PRO A 60 -7.88 -17.20 6.08
CA PRO A 60 -8.84 -17.04 4.98
C PRO A 60 -8.28 -16.14 3.87
N LYS A 61 -7.41 -15.18 4.19
CA LYS A 61 -6.70 -14.35 3.21
C LYS A 61 -5.95 -15.19 2.19
N GLU A 62 -5.21 -16.20 2.65
CA GLU A 62 -4.45 -17.09 1.76
C GLU A 62 -5.37 -17.93 0.86
N MET A 63 -6.51 -18.38 1.35
CA MET A 63 -7.50 -19.08 0.55
C MET A 63 -7.95 -18.24 -0.67
N PHE A 64 -8.17 -16.94 -0.47
CA PHE A 64 -8.53 -16.03 -1.57
C PHE A 64 -7.34 -15.77 -2.50
N ALA A 65 -6.12 -15.61 -1.97
CA ALA A 65 -4.92 -15.42 -2.77
C ALA A 65 -4.60 -16.65 -3.63
N GLU A 66 -4.65 -17.85 -3.06
CA GLU A 66 -4.51 -19.13 -3.79
C GLU A 66 -5.52 -19.22 -4.94
N ARG A 67 -6.78 -18.86 -4.67
CA ARG A 67 -7.85 -18.92 -5.69
C ARG A 67 -7.57 -17.97 -6.87
N ARG A 68 -7.01 -16.79 -6.62
CA ARG A 68 -6.60 -15.86 -7.69
C ARG A 68 -5.53 -16.50 -8.58
N ASN A 69 -4.48 -17.04 -7.96
CA ASN A 69 -3.40 -17.69 -8.70
C ASN A 69 -3.92 -18.89 -9.53
N GLU A 70 -4.75 -19.74 -8.95
CA GLU A 70 -5.39 -20.84 -9.67
C GLU A 70 -6.24 -20.34 -10.86
N GLY A 71 -7.03 -19.29 -10.65
CA GLY A 71 -7.90 -18.72 -11.69
C GLY A 71 -7.12 -18.12 -12.85
N VAL A 72 -5.99 -17.46 -12.55
CA VAL A 72 -5.07 -16.96 -13.58
C VAL A 72 -4.44 -18.10 -14.37
N ILE A 73 -3.93 -19.14 -13.69
CA ILE A 73 -3.33 -20.31 -14.34
C ILE A 73 -4.34 -21.04 -15.25
N LYS A 74 -5.59 -21.13 -14.81
CA LYS A 74 -6.67 -21.80 -15.56
C LYS A 74 -7.36 -20.90 -16.60
N ALA A 75 -6.91 -19.66 -16.76
CA ALA A 75 -7.55 -18.65 -17.63
C ALA A 75 -9.05 -18.44 -17.35
N GLU A 76 -9.45 -18.50 -16.07
CA GLU A 76 -10.83 -18.22 -15.62
C GLU A 76 -11.12 -16.71 -15.53
N ILE A 77 -10.10 -15.89 -15.69
CA ILE A 77 -10.15 -14.43 -15.80
C ILE A 77 -9.24 -14.01 -16.95
N ASP A 78 -9.70 -13.08 -17.77
CA ASP A 78 -8.85 -12.44 -18.75
C ASP A 78 -7.93 -11.43 -18.02
N ILE A 79 -6.76 -11.88 -17.64
CA ILE A 79 -5.81 -11.09 -16.88
C ILE A 79 -5.23 -9.93 -17.72
N ASP A 80 -5.27 -10.02 -19.04
CA ASP A 80 -4.75 -8.99 -19.94
C ASP A 80 -5.62 -7.73 -19.95
N GLU A 81 -6.89 -7.82 -19.57
CA GLU A 81 -7.74 -6.64 -19.32
C GLU A 81 -7.18 -5.74 -18.21
N TYR A 82 -6.35 -6.30 -17.31
CA TYR A 82 -5.77 -5.61 -16.15
C TYR A 82 -4.28 -5.27 -16.33
N ARG A 83 -3.73 -5.47 -17.54
CA ARG A 83 -2.30 -5.25 -17.82
C ARG A 83 -1.82 -3.82 -17.53
N TYR A 84 -2.70 -2.85 -17.57
CA TYR A 84 -2.42 -1.46 -17.22
C TYR A 84 -1.91 -1.28 -15.77
N MET A 85 -2.20 -2.22 -14.88
CA MET A 85 -1.76 -2.20 -13.48
C MET A 85 -0.42 -2.91 -13.25
N PHE A 86 0.13 -3.63 -14.23
CA PHE A 86 1.30 -4.49 -14.01
C PHE A 86 2.59 -3.66 -13.94
N PRO A 87 3.23 -3.59 -12.76
CA PRO A 87 4.37 -2.71 -12.54
C PRO A 87 5.64 -3.14 -13.30
N ASP A 88 5.71 -4.37 -13.76
CA ASP A 88 6.81 -4.92 -14.53
C ASP A 88 6.71 -4.62 -16.04
N ARG A 89 5.64 -3.94 -16.47
CA ARG A 89 5.50 -3.40 -17.82
C ARG A 89 6.00 -1.95 -17.88
N LYS A 90 6.68 -1.60 -18.97
CA LYS A 90 7.13 -0.22 -19.23
C LYS A 90 5.95 0.75 -19.33
N ASN A 91 4.92 0.37 -20.08
CA ASN A 91 3.73 1.17 -20.35
C ASN A 91 2.58 0.81 -19.39
N ASN A 92 2.83 0.77 -18.07
CA ASN A 92 1.75 0.72 -17.08
C ASN A 92 1.24 2.12 -16.74
N VAL A 93 0.04 2.21 -16.16
CA VAL A 93 -0.63 3.49 -15.87
C VAL A 93 0.21 4.43 -15.01
N ILE A 94 0.99 3.91 -14.07
CA ILE A 94 1.84 4.70 -13.17
C ILE A 94 3.01 5.33 -13.94
N ASN A 95 3.70 4.55 -14.76
CA ASN A 95 4.83 5.02 -15.55
C ASN A 95 4.40 6.04 -16.61
N VAL A 96 3.30 5.76 -17.29
CA VAL A 96 2.73 6.68 -18.30
C VAL A 96 2.24 7.97 -17.65
N TYR A 97 1.58 7.89 -16.48
CA TYR A 97 1.18 9.09 -15.74
C TYR A 97 2.39 9.95 -15.37
N ARG A 98 3.47 9.36 -14.84
CA ARG A 98 4.68 10.13 -14.54
C ARG A 98 5.26 10.82 -15.78
N LYS A 99 5.37 10.08 -16.88
CA LYS A 99 5.86 10.61 -18.18
C LYS A 99 5.01 11.80 -18.64
N CYS A 100 3.68 11.66 -18.66
CA CYS A 100 2.76 12.73 -19.09
C CYS A 100 2.74 13.94 -18.14
N SER A 101 2.99 13.71 -16.85
CA SER A 101 3.02 14.75 -15.82
C SER A 101 4.40 15.39 -15.65
N GLY A 102 5.40 14.99 -16.43
CA GLY A 102 6.77 15.52 -16.33
C GLY A 102 7.46 15.16 -15.01
N ILE A 103 7.04 14.08 -14.35
CA ILE A 103 7.64 13.60 -13.10
C ILE A 103 8.85 12.74 -13.46
N ASP A 104 10.03 13.28 -13.19
CA ASP A 104 11.32 12.64 -13.44
C ASP A 104 12.19 12.69 -12.18
N TYR A 105 13.02 11.68 -11.99
CA TYR A 105 13.96 11.53 -10.87
C TYR A 105 15.39 11.26 -11.34
N SER A 106 15.68 11.37 -12.64
CA SER A 106 17.00 11.12 -13.23
C SER A 106 18.11 11.99 -12.65
N ASP A 107 17.75 13.15 -12.09
CA ASP A 107 18.67 14.06 -11.41
C ASP A 107 19.14 13.56 -10.03
N ILE A 108 18.44 12.61 -9.43
CA ILE A 108 18.73 12.03 -8.11
C ILE A 108 18.87 10.50 -8.14
N ASP A 109 18.64 9.88 -9.29
CA ASP A 109 18.80 8.44 -9.51
C ASP A 109 20.27 8.15 -9.85
N SER A 110 21.12 8.11 -8.82
CA SER A 110 22.56 7.86 -8.96
C SER A 110 23.02 6.78 -7.99
N PHE A 111 23.44 5.63 -8.55
CA PHE A 111 23.96 4.49 -7.79
C PHE A 111 25.47 4.28 -7.94
N ARG A 112 26.21 5.20 -8.59
CA ARG A 112 27.60 4.95 -8.97
C ARG A 112 28.52 4.59 -7.80
N GLU A 113 28.19 5.02 -6.57
CA GLU A 113 28.96 4.74 -5.36
C GLU A 113 28.06 4.62 -4.11
N ALA A 114 26.74 4.44 -4.29
CA ALA A 114 25.80 4.44 -3.19
C ALA A 114 25.56 3.03 -2.64
N GLU A 115 26.04 2.71 -1.45
CA GLU A 115 25.73 1.49 -0.72
C GLU A 115 24.36 1.58 0.01
N THR A 116 23.77 2.77 0.04
CA THR A 116 22.46 3.04 0.65
C THR A 116 21.51 3.57 -0.41
N CYS A 117 20.31 3.02 -0.48
CA CYS A 117 19.28 3.53 -1.37
C CYS A 117 17.96 3.86 -0.64
N PHE A 118 17.28 4.87 -1.15
CA PHE A 118 15.90 5.19 -0.79
C PHE A 118 14.92 4.52 -1.75
N PHE A 119 14.01 3.72 -1.20
CA PHE A 119 12.92 3.05 -1.91
C PHE A 119 11.58 3.68 -1.51
N PRO A 120 11.11 4.72 -2.19
CA PRO A 120 9.91 5.46 -1.80
C PRO A 120 8.62 4.67 -1.98
N GLY A 121 8.61 3.76 -2.95
CA GLY A 121 7.43 3.07 -3.42
C GLY A 121 6.72 3.80 -4.56
N CYS A 122 6.15 3.04 -5.50
CA CYS A 122 5.63 3.54 -6.76
C CYS A 122 4.50 4.58 -6.59
N THR A 123 3.62 4.41 -5.61
CA THR A 123 2.51 5.36 -5.37
C THR A 123 3.02 6.72 -4.89
N LEU A 124 4.00 6.74 -3.99
CA LEU A 124 4.57 7.97 -3.46
C LEU A 124 5.27 8.76 -4.57
N MET A 125 6.13 8.11 -5.35
CA MET A 125 6.81 8.73 -6.50
C MET A 125 5.85 9.32 -7.53
N THR A 126 4.69 8.70 -7.71
CA THR A 126 3.77 9.06 -8.77
C THR A 126 2.82 10.19 -8.37
N TYR A 127 2.25 10.10 -7.17
CA TYR A 127 1.18 11.00 -6.76
C TYR A 127 1.61 12.07 -5.75
N SER A 128 2.85 12.01 -5.26
CA SER A 128 3.42 13.01 -4.37
C SER A 128 4.92 13.20 -4.63
N PRO A 129 5.30 13.73 -5.81
CA PRO A 129 6.70 13.93 -6.15
C PRO A 129 7.40 14.93 -5.23
N GLY A 130 6.72 15.95 -4.74
CA GLY A 130 7.26 16.91 -3.79
C GLY A 130 7.61 16.25 -2.46
N LEU A 131 6.72 15.45 -1.89
CA LEU A 131 7.00 14.68 -0.67
C LEU A 131 8.14 13.67 -0.88
N THR A 132 8.17 12.99 -2.04
CA THR A 132 9.24 12.05 -2.38
C THR A 132 10.60 12.74 -2.38
N ARG A 133 10.71 13.90 -3.03
CA ARG A 133 11.93 14.70 -3.07
C ARG A 133 12.29 15.29 -1.71
N GLY A 134 11.30 15.72 -0.93
CA GLY A 134 11.49 16.22 0.43
C GLY A 134 12.10 15.16 1.35
N ILE A 135 11.58 13.93 1.31
CA ILE A 135 12.16 12.80 2.06
C ILE A 135 13.59 12.52 1.61
N PHE A 136 13.83 12.43 0.29
CA PHE A 136 15.17 12.18 -0.25
C PHE A 136 16.18 13.25 0.21
N GLN A 137 15.78 14.52 0.17
CA GLN A 137 16.64 15.63 0.61
C GLN A 137 16.97 15.53 2.10
N GLN A 138 16.02 15.15 2.95
CA GLN A 138 16.28 14.94 4.38
C GLN A 138 17.21 13.76 4.63
N LEU A 139 17.05 12.68 3.88
CA LEU A 139 17.93 11.51 3.98
C LEU A 139 19.36 11.84 3.55
N LYS A 140 19.56 12.70 2.56
CA LYS A 140 20.90 13.17 2.13
C LYS A 140 21.68 13.87 3.25
N ASN A 141 21.00 14.43 4.22
CA ASN A 141 21.67 15.03 5.38
C ASN A 141 22.34 13.99 6.29
N ASN A 142 21.91 12.73 6.21
CA ASN A 142 22.40 11.63 7.04
C ASN A 142 23.30 10.64 6.27
N TYR A 143 23.32 10.72 4.93
CA TYR A 143 24.03 9.78 4.07
C TYR A 143 24.75 10.55 2.96
N ASP A 144 26.07 10.54 2.96
CA ASP A 144 26.90 11.23 1.94
C ASP A 144 26.66 10.67 0.54
N SER A 145 26.43 9.36 0.45
CA SER A 145 26.10 8.67 -0.79
C SER A 145 24.76 7.94 -0.64
N LEU A 146 23.73 8.46 -1.29
CA LEU A 146 22.36 7.95 -1.29
C LEU A 146 21.84 7.88 -2.72
N GLY A 147 21.48 6.68 -3.18
CA GLY A 147 20.76 6.47 -4.44
C GLY A 147 19.24 6.49 -4.23
N MET A 148 18.50 6.86 -5.26
CA MET A 148 17.04 6.71 -5.27
C MET A 148 16.67 5.53 -6.16
N TRP A 149 15.94 4.57 -5.61
CA TRP A 149 15.51 3.36 -6.34
C TRP A 149 14.05 3.47 -6.77
N THR A 150 13.82 3.60 -8.08
CA THR A 150 12.52 3.96 -8.67
C THR A 150 11.68 2.76 -9.09
N GLU A 151 12.12 1.54 -8.78
CA GLU A 151 11.42 0.30 -9.12
C GLU A 151 10.20 0.03 -8.23
N CYS A 152 9.40 -0.96 -8.63
CA CYS A 152 8.27 -1.45 -7.84
C CYS A 152 8.63 -2.73 -7.08
N CYS A 153 8.15 -2.88 -5.85
CA CYS A 153 8.34 -4.08 -5.04
C CYS A 153 7.63 -5.34 -5.58
N GLY A 154 6.79 -5.21 -6.61
CA GLY A 154 6.08 -6.34 -7.21
C GLY A 154 4.72 -6.68 -6.57
N LYS A 155 4.37 -6.09 -5.44
CA LYS A 155 3.12 -6.41 -4.71
C LYS A 155 1.83 -6.39 -5.55
N PRO A 156 1.62 -5.50 -6.54
CA PRO A 156 0.46 -5.60 -7.43
C PRO A 156 0.37 -6.91 -8.22
N LEU A 157 1.51 -7.52 -8.60
CA LEU A 157 1.54 -8.82 -9.28
C LEU A 157 1.09 -9.94 -8.36
N ASP A 158 1.54 -9.93 -7.09
CA ASP A 158 1.08 -10.86 -6.07
C ASP A 158 -0.44 -10.76 -5.88
N GLN A 159 -0.94 -9.54 -5.73
CA GLN A 159 -2.36 -9.25 -5.56
C GLN A 159 -3.23 -9.69 -6.75
N MET A 160 -2.68 -9.75 -7.94
CA MET A 160 -3.35 -10.25 -9.15
C MET A 160 -3.21 -11.77 -9.35
N GLY A 161 -2.46 -12.48 -8.49
CA GLY A 161 -2.22 -13.91 -8.62
C GLY A 161 -1.16 -14.27 -9.67
N LEU A 162 -0.33 -13.31 -10.08
CA LEU A 162 0.68 -13.43 -11.15
C LEU A 162 2.03 -13.91 -10.59
N GLN A 163 2.07 -15.09 -9.97
CA GLN A 163 3.21 -15.58 -9.20
C GLN A 163 4.50 -15.73 -10.01
N GLN A 164 4.42 -16.12 -11.30
CA GLN A 164 5.61 -16.23 -12.15
C GLN A 164 6.22 -14.86 -12.45
N ARG A 165 5.38 -13.87 -12.76
CA ARG A 165 5.83 -12.48 -12.99
C ARG A 165 6.37 -11.86 -11.71
N LEU A 166 5.75 -12.12 -10.57
CA LEU A 166 6.24 -11.72 -9.25
C LEU A 166 7.65 -12.25 -9.00
N LYS A 167 7.86 -13.55 -9.20
CA LYS A 167 9.19 -14.17 -9.04
C LYS A 167 10.25 -13.52 -9.93
N SER A 168 9.92 -13.23 -11.17
CA SER A 168 10.81 -12.52 -12.10
C SER A 168 11.11 -11.09 -11.64
N ALA A 169 10.11 -10.38 -11.14
CA ALA A 169 10.30 -9.04 -10.57
C ALA A 169 11.21 -9.08 -9.34
N HIS A 170 11.00 -10.02 -8.42
CA HIS A 170 11.85 -10.19 -7.24
C HIS A 170 13.31 -10.56 -7.60
N ASN A 171 13.52 -11.37 -8.62
CA ASN A 171 14.87 -11.68 -9.08
C ASN A 171 15.59 -10.43 -9.61
N ARG A 172 14.92 -9.60 -10.42
CA ARG A 172 15.51 -8.32 -10.87
C ARG A 172 15.89 -7.40 -9.71
N LEU A 173 15.07 -7.37 -8.64
CA LEU A 173 15.40 -6.58 -7.45
C LEU A 173 16.65 -7.12 -6.74
N ARG A 174 16.83 -8.46 -6.67
CA ARG A 174 18.05 -9.07 -6.10
C ARG A 174 19.28 -8.79 -6.96
N GLU A 175 19.16 -8.99 -8.27
CA GLU A 175 20.22 -8.70 -9.23
C GLU A 175 20.68 -7.24 -9.13
N PHE A 176 19.75 -6.29 -9.03
CA PHE A 176 20.06 -4.88 -8.85
C PHE A 176 20.87 -4.62 -7.55
N VAL A 177 20.45 -5.21 -6.43
CA VAL A 177 21.15 -5.06 -5.15
C VAL A 177 22.56 -5.62 -5.20
N GLU A 178 22.75 -6.77 -5.87
CA GLU A 178 24.05 -7.41 -6.06
C GLU A 178 24.95 -6.57 -6.99
N GLU A 179 24.44 -6.13 -8.13
CA GLU A 179 25.18 -5.32 -9.12
C GLU A 179 25.65 -3.99 -8.55
N HIS A 180 24.82 -3.32 -7.78
CA HIS A 180 25.11 -2.03 -7.18
C HIS A 180 25.69 -2.11 -5.77
N HIS A 181 25.94 -3.32 -5.25
CA HIS A 181 26.49 -3.56 -3.91
C HIS A 181 25.72 -2.85 -2.77
N ILE A 182 24.39 -2.79 -2.90
CA ILE A 182 23.54 -2.12 -1.92
C ILE A 182 23.55 -2.89 -0.59
N LYS A 183 23.86 -2.18 0.49
CA LYS A 183 23.89 -2.72 1.87
C LYS A 183 22.71 -2.26 2.71
N ARG A 184 22.07 -1.16 2.32
CA ARG A 184 20.94 -0.59 3.08
C ARG A 184 19.84 -0.09 2.14
N ILE A 185 18.59 -0.41 2.47
CA ILE A 185 17.41 0.09 1.78
C ILE A 185 16.53 0.82 2.80
N ILE A 186 16.27 2.11 2.56
CA ILE A 186 15.40 2.94 3.39
C ILE A 186 14.05 3.04 2.68
N VAL A 187 12.96 2.71 3.37
CA VAL A 187 11.65 2.50 2.76
C VAL A 187 10.60 3.42 3.37
N ALA A 188 9.80 4.10 2.54
CA ALA A 188 8.70 4.96 2.98
C ALA A 188 7.32 4.29 2.96
N CYS A 189 7.15 3.24 2.16
CA CYS A 189 5.87 2.55 2.00
C CYS A 189 5.83 1.26 2.83
N PRO A 190 4.84 1.06 3.73
CA PRO A 190 4.76 -0.17 4.55
C PRO A 190 4.56 -1.42 3.70
N GLY A 191 3.80 -1.33 2.59
CA GLY A 191 3.63 -2.46 1.68
C GLY A 191 4.95 -2.90 1.03
N CYS A 192 5.78 -1.94 0.62
CA CYS A 192 7.11 -2.22 0.08
C CYS A 192 8.07 -2.76 1.13
N TYR A 193 8.01 -2.23 2.36
CA TYR A 193 8.89 -2.65 3.45
C TYR A 193 8.78 -4.15 3.73
N TYR A 194 7.55 -4.65 3.95
CA TYR A 194 7.34 -6.06 4.25
C TYR A 194 7.63 -6.96 3.04
N GLU A 195 7.39 -6.47 1.83
CA GLU A 195 7.76 -7.20 0.61
C GLU A 195 9.28 -7.34 0.47
N LEU A 196 10.02 -6.24 0.66
CA LEU A 196 11.49 -6.23 0.60
C LEU A 196 12.12 -7.09 1.71
N LEU A 197 11.55 -7.11 2.92
CA LEU A 197 11.99 -8.03 3.97
C LEU A 197 11.91 -9.48 3.52
N THR A 198 10.84 -9.86 2.82
CA THR A 198 10.67 -11.21 2.27
C THR A 198 11.67 -11.48 1.13
N ILE A 199 11.86 -10.52 0.23
CA ILE A 199 12.78 -10.65 -0.92
C ILE A 199 14.21 -10.85 -0.44
N PHE A 200 14.65 -10.09 0.56
CA PHE A 200 16.03 -10.03 1.02
C PHE A 200 16.31 -10.79 2.33
N GLN A 201 15.38 -11.64 2.80
CA GLN A 201 15.51 -12.38 4.06
C GLN A 201 16.80 -13.21 4.19
N SER A 202 17.38 -13.64 3.05
CA SER A 202 18.61 -14.44 2.98
C SER A 202 19.83 -13.62 2.52
N CYS A 203 19.67 -12.31 2.37
CA CYS A 203 20.73 -11.41 1.89
C CYS A 203 21.26 -10.56 3.05
N ASN A 204 22.52 -10.16 2.95
CA ASN A 204 23.13 -9.24 3.93
C ASN A 204 22.79 -7.78 3.60
N VAL A 205 21.49 -7.46 3.61
CA VAL A 205 20.94 -6.12 3.31
C VAL A 205 20.09 -5.66 4.49
N VAL A 206 20.37 -4.47 5.01
CA VAL A 206 19.60 -3.85 6.08
C VAL A 206 18.42 -3.09 5.48
N ILE A 207 17.20 -3.40 5.92
CA ILE A 207 15.99 -2.71 5.48
C ILE A 207 15.43 -1.91 6.65
N GLN A 208 15.31 -0.60 6.47
CA GLN A 208 14.85 0.35 7.50
C GLN A 208 13.69 1.19 6.99
N THR A 209 12.87 1.67 7.92
CA THR A 209 11.84 2.66 7.58
C THR A 209 12.46 4.06 7.53
N VAL A 210 11.81 4.98 6.83
CA VAL A 210 12.19 6.41 6.86
C VAL A 210 12.07 6.98 8.28
N TYR A 211 11.15 6.48 9.09
CA TYR A 211 10.93 6.95 10.46
C TYR A 211 12.05 6.52 11.41
N GLU A 212 12.70 5.37 11.17
CA GLU A 212 13.87 4.91 11.93
C GLU A 212 15.09 5.80 11.74
N VAL A 213 15.29 6.31 10.52
CA VAL A 213 16.55 6.96 10.14
C VAL A 213 16.46 8.49 10.06
N MET A 214 15.25 9.04 9.97
CA MET A 214 15.01 10.46 9.95
C MET A 214 14.84 11.03 11.36
N LYS A 215 15.34 12.22 11.57
CA LYS A 215 15.08 13.00 12.79
C LYS A 215 14.03 14.05 12.46
N PHE A 216 12.91 14.00 13.16
CA PHE A 216 11.86 14.99 13.07
C PHE A 216 12.10 16.06 14.15
N SER A 217 12.23 17.31 13.73
CA SER A 217 12.51 18.41 14.65
C SER A 217 11.24 19.19 14.96
N GLN A 218 11.22 19.84 16.14
CA GLN A 218 10.11 20.68 16.65
C GLN A 218 9.79 21.94 15.80
N GLN A 219 10.30 22.06 14.58
CA GLN A 219 10.03 23.22 13.72
C GLN A 219 8.57 23.26 13.20
N VAL A 220 7.84 22.15 13.34
CA VAL A 220 6.41 22.11 13.02
C VAL A 220 5.64 22.34 14.31
N THR A 221 5.05 23.51 14.45
CA THR A 221 4.16 23.82 15.57
C THR A 221 2.83 23.11 15.39
N SER A 222 2.36 22.41 16.44
CA SER A 222 0.98 21.90 16.50
C SER A 222 -0.01 23.01 16.20
N ASP A 223 -0.94 22.74 15.32
CA ASP A 223 -2.02 23.67 14.93
C ASP A 223 -3.26 23.56 15.81
N GLY A 224 -3.18 22.77 16.88
CA GLY A 224 -4.28 22.53 17.82
C GLY A 224 -5.29 21.47 17.38
N ASN A 225 -5.08 20.83 16.22
CA ASN A 225 -5.93 19.76 15.73
C ASN A 225 -5.65 18.42 16.42
N TYR A 226 -6.65 17.56 16.44
CA TYR A 226 -6.55 16.15 16.82
C TYR A 226 -6.41 15.27 15.59
N TYR A 227 -5.45 14.34 15.62
CA TYR A 227 -5.08 13.49 14.50
C TYR A 227 -5.38 12.04 14.79
N ALA A 228 -6.20 11.38 13.95
CA ALA A 228 -6.40 9.92 14.03
C ALA A 228 -5.46 9.20 13.07
N VAL A 229 -4.64 8.29 13.58
CA VAL A 229 -3.73 7.51 12.74
C VAL A 229 -4.44 6.29 12.17
N HIS A 230 -4.47 6.18 10.84
CA HIS A 230 -4.90 4.96 10.16
C HIS A 230 -3.75 3.97 10.03
N ASP A 231 -3.84 2.84 10.73
CA ASP A 231 -2.88 1.75 10.62
C ASP A 231 -3.06 1.00 9.30
N SER A 232 -2.01 0.97 8.50
CA SER A 232 -2.00 0.29 7.21
C SER A 232 -2.01 -1.22 7.35
N CYS A 233 -2.85 -1.92 6.58
CA CYS A 233 -2.99 -3.37 6.69
C CYS A 233 -1.69 -4.19 6.45
N PRO A 234 -0.69 -3.80 5.65
CA PRO A 234 0.59 -4.52 5.60
C PRO A 234 1.34 -4.53 6.94
N ASP A 235 1.12 -3.51 7.77
CA ASP A 235 1.77 -3.34 9.07
C ASP A 235 1.05 -4.05 10.23
N ARG A 236 -0.09 -4.66 9.98
CA ARG A 236 -1.04 -5.22 10.94
C ARG A 236 -0.39 -6.09 12.02
N PHE A 237 0.47 -7.02 11.63
CA PHE A 237 1.01 -8.04 12.54
C PHE A 237 2.27 -7.59 13.30
N VAL A 238 3.03 -6.64 12.75
CA VAL A 238 4.27 -6.14 13.35
C VAL A 238 4.08 -4.79 14.00
N GLY A 239 3.30 -3.89 13.37
CA GLY A 239 2.97 -2.57 13.89
C GLY A 239 4.12 -1.57 13.88
N LYS A 240 5.22 -1.87 13.16
CA LYS A 240 6.44 -1.06 13.17
C LYS A 240 6.20 0.37 12.68
N PHE A 241 5.61 0.55 11.49
CA PHE A 241 5.30 1.88 10.98
C PHE A 241 4.31 2.63 11.86
N GLY A 242 3.25 1.95 12.30
CA GLY A 242 2.23 2.56 13.14
C GLY A 242 2.76 3.06 14.46
N GLN A 243 3.71 2.33 15.08
CA GLN A 243 4.40 2.75 16.30
C GLN A 243 5.33 3.93 16.03
N GLU A 244 6.22 3.83 15.04
CA GLU A 244 7.20 4.88 14.71
C GLU A 244 6.53 6.19 14.31
N VAL A 245 5.40 6.13 13.59
CA VAL A 245 4.60 7.32 13.24
C VAL A 245 4.02 8.00 14.47
N ARG A 246 3.47 7.24 15.42
CA ARG A 246 2.93 7.80 16.66
C ARG A 246 4.03 8.46 17.49
N GLU A 247 5.18 7.80 17.62
CA GLU A 247 6.35 8.33 18.32
C GLU A 247 6.86 9.64 17.66
N ALA A 248 6.92 9.68 16.33
CA ALA A 248 7.34 10.87 15.58
C ALA A 248 6.33 12.03 15.72
N LEU A 249 5.03 11.73 15.67
CA LEU A 249 3.98 12.75 15.88
C LEU A 249 4.03 13.31 17.31
N GLU A 250 4.20 12.45 18.32
CA GLU A 250 4.35 12.85 19.71
C GLU A 250 5.58 13.74 19.94
N GLN A 251 6.74 13.35 19.39
CA GLN A 251 7.98 14.14 19.43
C GLN A 251 7.81 15.53 18.80
N CYS A 252 6.96 15.65 17.78
CA CYS A 252 6.61 16.91 17.12
C CYS A 252 5.40 17.62 17.77
N HIS A 253 4.92 17.14 18.92
CA HIS A 253 3.79 17.71 19.70
C HIS A 253 2.45 17.72 18.96
N PHE A 254 2.22 16.80 18.03
CA PHE A 254 0.89 16.59 17.43
C PHE A 254 0.01 15.79 18.39
N SER A 255 -1.22 16.26 18.63
CA SER A 255 -2.18 15.59 19.50
C SER A 255 -2.87 14.45 18.75
N THR A 256 -2.62 13.20 19.13
CA THR A 256 -3.24 12.03 18.48
C THR A 256 -4.42 11.48 19.27
N VAL A 257 -5.41 10.93 18.56
CA VAL A 257 -6.53 10.16 19.12
C VAL A 257 -6.59 8.78 18.45
N GLU A 258 -7.00 7.77 19.21
CA GLU A 258 -7.09 6.40 18.69
C GLU A 258 -8.50 6.07 18.21
N MET A 259 -8.60 5.51 17.03
CA MET A 259 -9.85 4.94 16.53
C MET A 259 -10.13 3.58 17.20
N THR A 260 -11.38 3.15 17.23
CA THR A 260 -11.79 1.86 17.82
C THR A 260 -11.04 0.69 17.17
N HIS A 261 -10.98 0.68 15.83
CA HIS A 261 -10.23 -0.34 15.10
C HIS A 261 -8.86 0.20 14.71
N ASN A 262 -7.86 -0.03 15.54
CA ASN A 262 -6.48 0.40 15.32
C ASN A 262 -5.49 -0.78 15.36
N LYS A 263 -4.27 -0.55 14.97
CA LYS A 263 -3.14 -1.51 15.02
C LYS A 263 -3.54 -2.85 14.38
N VAL A 264 -3.45 -3.96 15.12
CA VAL A 264 -3.82 -5.29 14.64
C VAL A 264 -5.28 -5.39 14.18
N ASN A 265 -6.17 -4.60 14.78
CA ASN A 265 -7.60 -4.60 14.47
C ASN A 265 -7.99 -3.60 13.38
N THR A 266 -7.04 -2.91 12.74
CA THR A 266 -7.34 -1.89 11.73
C THR A 266 -8.26 -2.41 10.62
N ILE A 267 -9.16 -1.55 10.14
CA ILE A 267 -10.02 -1.81 8.98
C ILE A 267 -9.26 -1.43 7.71
N CYS A 268 -9.38 -2.24 6.66
CA CYS A 268 -8.74 -1.98 5.37
C CYS A 268 -9.28 -0.70 4.70
N CYS A 269 -8.40 0.06 4.06
CA CYS A 269 -8.78 1.22 3.24
C CYS A 269 -9.42 0.86 1.88
N GLY A 270 -9.49 -0.42 1.53
CA GLY A 270 -9.98 -0.86 0.23
C GLY A 270 -8.99 -0.74 -0.94
N SER A 271 -7.75 -0.29 -0.70
CA SER A 271 -6.72 -0.20 -1.76
C SER A 271 -6.03 -1.53 -2.04
N GLY A 272 -5.87 -2.37 -1.01
CA GLY A 272 -5.22 -3.68 -1.10
C GLY A 272 -6.00 -4.66 -1.97
N GLY A 273 -5.30 -5.70 -2.47
CA GLY A 273 -5.91 -6.75 -3.28
C GLY A 273 -6.53 -6.27 -4.58
N GLN A 274 -6.21 -5.06 -5.03
CA GLN A 274 -6.84 -4.40 -6.18
C GLN A 274 -8.37 -4.26 -6.05
N LEU A 275 -8.89 -4.28 -4.81
CA LEU A 275 -10.32 -4.36 -4.50
C LEU A 275 -11.14 -3.28 -5.22
N SER A 276 -10.61 -2.07 -5.33
CA SER A 276 -11.31 -0.95 -5.99
C SER A 276 -11.57 -1.15 -7.49
N HIS A 277 -10.90 -2.10 -8.13
CA HIS A 277 -11.16 -2.45 -9.53
C HIS A 277 -12.25 -3.52 -9.66
N PHE A 278 -12.35 -4.40 -8.68
CA PHE A 278 -13.31 -5.52 -8.69
C PHE A 278 -14.58 -5.23 -7.89
N ARG A 279 -14.45 -4.46 -6.79
CA ARG A 279 -15.56 -4.11 -5.87
C ARG A 279 -15.47 -2.64 -5.45
N PRO A 280 -15.69 -1.69 -6.39
CA PRO A 280 -15.67 -0.25 -6.07
C PRO A 280 -16.71 0.12 -5.01
N ASP A 281 -17.90 -0.49 -5.06
CA ASP A 281 -18.98 -0.37 -4.08
C ASP A 281 -18.54 -0.69 -2.64
N PHE A 282 -17.91 -1.85 -2.49
CA PHE A 282 -17.40 -2.29 -1.19
C PHE A 282 -16.22 -1.43 -0.70
N THR A 283 -15.37 -0.99 -1.63
CA THR A 283 -14.28 -0.06 -1.30
C THR A 283 -14.82 1.24 -0.71
N GLU A 284 -15.87 1.80 -1.28
CA GLU A 284 -16.48 3.04 -0.79
C GLU A 284 -17.06 2.87 0.61
N GLN A 285 -17.73 1.75 0.89
CA GLN A 285 -18.22 1.43 2.24
C GLN A 285 -17.08 1.40 3.27
N LEU A 286 -15.93 0.78 2.92
CA LEU A 286 -14.76 0.75 3.80
C LEU A 286 -14.19 2.15 4.07
N VAL A 287 -14.16 2.99 3.06
CA VAL A 287 -13.71 4.40 3.18
C VAL A 287 -14.62 5.16 4.14
N GLN A 288 -15.93 5.12 3.91
CA GLN A 288 -16.93 5.82 4.75
C GLN A 288 -16.88 5.33 6.20
N LEU A 289 -16.81 4.02 6.40
CA LEU A 289 -16.71 3.43 7.74
C LEU A 289 -15.49 3.97 8.48
N ARG A 290 -14.35 4.05 7.81
CA ARG A 290 -13.10 4.51 8.43
C ARG A 290 -13.11 6.01 8.76
N GLN A 291 -13.64 6.84 7.85
CA GLN A 291 -13.80 8.28 8.07
C GLN A 291 -14.76 8.58 9.23
N ASN A 292 -15.88 7.86 9.30
CA ASN A 292 -16.82 7.98 10.41
C ASN A 292 -16.18 7.60 11.75
N GLU A 293 -15.37 6.57 11.77
CA GLU A 293 -14.66 6.14 12.97
C GLU A 293 -13.65 7.20 13.46
N ALA A 294 -12.91 7.84 12.54
CA ALA A 294 -12.01 8.93 12.88
C ALA A 294 -12.77 10.11 13.51
N LYS A 295 -13.92 10.49 12.94
CA LYS A 295 -14.80 11.54 13.52
C LYS A 295 -15.34 11.16 14.90
N GLN A 296 -15.77 9.89 15.07
CA GLN A 296 -16.27 9.41 16.37
C GLN A 296 -15.17 9.40 17.44
N ALA A 297 -13.91 9.22 17.04
CA ALA A 297 -12.75 9.35 17.92
C ALA A 297 -12.42 10.82 18.27
N GLY A 298 -13.11 11.79 17.68
CA GLY A 298 -12.87 13.22 17.90
C GLY A 298 -11.68 13.77 17.08
N ALA A 299 -11.31 13.12 15.97
CA ALA A 299 -10.26 13.63 15.13
C ALA A 299 -10.74 14.74 14.19
N ASP A 300 -9.90 15.74 14.02
CA ASP A 300 -10.06 16.80 13.01
C ASP A 300 -9.45 16.37 11.67
N ILE A 301 -8.42 15.52 11.71
CA ILE A 301 -7.66 15.08 10.53
C ILE A 301 -7.37 13.59 10.63
N LEU A 302 -7.60 12.85 9.52
CA LEU A 302 -7.20 11.45 9.36
C LEU A 302 -5.79 11.38 8.76
N VAL A 303 -4.87 10.72 9.46
CA VAL A 303 -3.46 10.58 9.04
C VAL A 303 -3.18 9.16 8.58
N GLY A 304 -2.66 9.01 7.37
CA GLY A 304 -2.13 7.74 6.89
C GLY A 304 -0.61 7.77 6.73
N TYR A 305 0.04 6.63 6.89
CA TYR A 305 1.47 6.45 6.57
C TYR A 305 1.72 5.58 5.34
N CYS A 306 0.65 5.24 4.64
CA CYS A 306 0.65 4.63 3.31
C CYS A 306 -0.07 5.54 2.34
N LEU A 307 0.62 6.05 1.32
CA LEU A 307 -0.01 6.98 0.39
C LEU A 307 -1.20 6.36 -0.36
N SER A 308 -1.18 5.06 -0.63
CA SER A 308 -2.34 4.38 -1.23
C SER A 308 -3.59 4.46 -0.35
N CYS A 309 -3.44 4.44 0.98
CA CYS A 309 -4.56 4.64 1.91
C CYS A 309 -5.01 6.10 1.92
N VAL A 310 -4.07 7.05 1.99
CA VAL A 310 -4.37 8.50 1.95
C VAL A 310 -5.19 8.83 0.71
N LEU A 311 -4.74 8.41 -0.47
CA LEU A 311 -5.44 8.63 -1.74
C LEU A 311 -6.81 7.94 -1.83
N LYS A 312 -7.07 6.92 -1.01
CA LYS A 312 -8.40 6.30 -0.94
C LYS A 312 -9.35 7.09 -0.06
N TYR A 313 -8.86 7.60 1.06
CA TYR A 313 -9.68 8.40 1.98
C TYR A 313 -9.90 9.82 1.49
N ASP A 314 -9.02 10.34 0.65
CA ASP A 314 -9.13 11.67 0.03
C ASP A 314 -10.09 11.65 -1.18
N SER A 315 -11.30 11.17 -0.97
CA SER A 315 -12.37 11.19 -1.97
C SER A 315 -13.19 12.47 -1.85
N LYS A 316 -13.91 12.86 -2.91
CA LYS A 316 -14.83 14.02 -2.91
C LYS A 316 -15.90 13.98 -1.83
N THR A 317 -16.19 12.78 -1.32
CA THR A 317 -17.17 12.54 -0.25
C THR A 317 -16.54 12.55 1.14
N SER A 318 -15.25 12.88 1.24
CA SER A 318 -14.58 12.94 2.54
C SER A 318 -15.05 14.14 3.33
N ASP A 319 -15.69 13.89 4.46
CA ASP A 319 -16.09 14.91 5.42
C ASP A 319 -15.00 15.20 6.47
N ILE A 320 -13.86 14.55 6.42
CA ILE A 320 -12.69 14.76 7.27
C ILE A 320 -11.45 14.95 6.40
N PRO A 321 -10.64 15.99 6.62
CA PRO A 321 -9.36 16.15 5.93
C PRO A 321 -8.45 14.95 6.12
N VAL A 322 -7.69 14.61 5.08
CA VAL A 322 -6.76 13.47 5.09
C VAL A 322 -5.37 13.92 4.71
N THR A 323 -4.35 13.42 5.39
CA THR A 323 -2.96 13.73 5.05
C THR A 323 -2.03 12.54 5.27
N HIS A 324 -0.81 12.64 4.73
CA HIS A 324 0.24 11.67 4.97
C HIS A 324 1.08 12.09 6.19
N ALA A 325 1.45 11.16 7.07
CA ALA A 325 2.24 11.43 8.27
C ALA A 325 3.52 12.22 7.97
N LEU A 326 4.26 11.84 6.92
CA LEU A 326 5.49 12.55 6.51
C LEU A 326 5.22 13.98 6.00
N ASN A 327 4.01 14.26 5.48
CA ASN A 327 3.63 15.61 5.08
C ASN A 327 3.60 16.55 6.30
N LEU A 328 3.01 16.07 7.41
CA LEU A 328 2.99 16.77 8.69
C LEU A 328 4.40 16.89 9.28
N LEU A 329 5.10 15.78 9.41
CA LEU A 329 6.40 15.69 10.09
C LEU A 329 7.51 16.49 9.39
N LEU A 330 7.39 16.70 8.08
CA LEU A 330 8.33 17.51 7.29
C LEU A 330 7.86 18.96 7.09
N GLY A 331 6.68 19.32 7.59
CA GLY A 331 6.09 20.65 7.39
C GLY A 331 5.80 20.97 5.93
N LEU A 332 5.58 19.93 5.11
CA LEU A 332 5.23 20.08 3.70
C LEU A 332 3.73 20.33 3.56
N LYS A 333 3.34 20.94 2.45
CA LYS A 333 1.92 21.25 2.12
C LYS A 333 1.52 20.56 0.81
N GLU A 334 1.86 19.27 0.69
CA GLU A 334 1.40 18.48 -0.44
C GLU A 334 -0.12 18.30 -0.36
N ASP A 335 -0.79 18.68 -1.42
CA ASP A 335 -2.23 18.47 -1.58
C ASP A 335 -2.47 17.15 -2.29
N PHE A 336 -3.06 16.21 -1.58
CA PHE A 336 -3.44 14.90 -2.13
C PHE A 336 -4.81 14.96 -2.79
N GLN A 337 -5.61 16.02 -2.50
CA GLN A 337 -6.94 16.19 -3.03
C GLN A 337 -6.90 16.31 -4.56
N GLY A 338 -7.73 15.54 -5.22
CA GLY A 338 -7.81 15.52 -6.67
C GLY A 338 -6.63 14.83 -7.39
N ALA A 339 -5.67 14.23 -6.68
CA ALA A 339 -4.57 13.50 -7.32
C ALA A 339 -5.07 12.38 -8.25
N LYS A 340 -6.08 11.63 -7.83
CA LYS A 340 -6.74 10.62 -8.68
C LYS A 340 -7.55 11.22 -9.81
N GLU A 341 -8.17 12.36 -9.58
CA GLU A 341 -8.94 13.05 -10.62
C GLU A 341 -8.03 13.58 -11.73
N ARG A 342 -6.87 14.12 -11.33
CA ARG A 342 -5.84 14.52 -12.31
C ARG A 342 -5.36 13.32 -13.14
N ALA A 343 -5.15 12.16 -12.49
CA ALA A 343 -4.79 10.93 -13.19
C ALA A 343 -5.90 10.44 -14.14
N ASN A 344 -7.14 10.43 -13.69
CA ASN A 344 -8.29 10.03 -14.51
C ASN A 344 -8.54 11.01 -15.66
N LYS A 345 -8.30 12.30 -15.43
CA LYS A 345 -8.42 13.32 -16.49
C LYS A 345 -7.41 13.09 -17.61
N MET A 346 -6.22 12.63 -17.30
CA MET A 346 -5.20 12.26 -18.30
C MET A 346 -5.71 11.18 -19.27
N LEU A 347 -6.55 10.26 -18.77
CA LEU A 347 -7.12 9.15 -19.56
C LEU A 347 -8.48 9.49 -20.20
N SER A 348 -8.91 10.75 -20.17
CA SER A 348 -10.20 11.18 -20.72
C SER A 348 -10.04 11.98 -22.01
N GLY A 349 -11.06 11.91 -22.88
CA GLY A 349 -11.08 12.60 -24.18
C GLY A 349 -10.16 11.96 -25.22
N PRO A 350 -10.06 12.53 -26.44
CA PRO A 350 -9.33 11.93 -27.57
C PRO A 350 -7.84 11.68 -27.32
N ASP A 351 -7.19 12.54 -26.52
CA ASP A 351 -5.79 12.33 -26.17
C ASP A 351 -5.66 11.23 -25.09
N GLY A 352 -6.63 11.13 -24.19
CA GLY A 352 -6.71 10.07 -23.20
C GLY A 352 -6.90 8.68 -23.84
N GLU A 353 -7.67 8.57 -24.91
CA GLU A 353 -7.84 7.33 -25.67
C GLU A 353 -6.51 6.85 -26.25
N LYS A 354 -5.70 7.75 -26.84
CA LYS A 354 -4.36 7.40 -27.35
C LYS A 354 -3.41 6.94 -26.23
N ILE A 355 -3.46 7.63 -25.08
CA ILE A 355 -2.67 7.25 -23.90
C ILE A 355 -3.10 5.86 -23.41
N TRP A 356 -4.40 5.59 -23.39
CA TRP A 356 -4.93 4.28 -23.03
C TRP A 356 -4.49 3.19 -23.99
N GLU A 357 -4.51 3.47 -25.30
CA GLU A 357 -3.97 2.57 -26.31
C GLU A 357 -2.47 2.28 -26.06
N GLU A 358 -1.64 3.31 -25.76
CA GLU A 358 -0.22 3.13 -25.41
C GLU A 358 -0.07 2.22 -24.17
N ILE A 359 -0.92 2.40 -23.14
CA ILE A 359 -0.90 1.58 -21.93
C ILE A 359 -1.29 0.13 -22.23
N MET A 360 -2.26 -0.09 -23.08
CA MET A 360 -2.81 -1.42 -23.39
C MET A 360 -2.06 -2.16 -24.50
N THR A 361 -1.18 -1.46 -25.24
CA THR A 361 -0.29 -2.08 -26.25
C THR A 361 1.07 -2.36 -25.65
N ASP A 362 1.66 -3.51 -25.92
CA ASP A 362 3.03 -3.84 -25.48
C ASP A 362 4.08 -3.24 -26.40
#